data_515ea155ec4199c61ab4e536c944faa1
#
_entry.id   515ea155ec4199c61ab4e536c944faa1
#
_cell.length_a   1.000
_cell.length_b   1.000
_cell.length_c   1.000
_cell.angle_alpha   90.00
_cell.angle_beta   90.00
_cell.angle_gamma   90.00
#
_symmetry.space_group_name_H-M   'P 1'
#
loop_
_entity.id
_entity.type
_entity.pdbx_description
1 polymer ?
#
loop_
_entity_poly.entity_id
_entity_poly.type
_entity_poly.pdbx_seq_one_letter_code
_entity_poly.pdbx_strand_id
1 'polypeptide(L)'
;AKEYVKSRGLESKVDCRLGDGLKVTEKGELNGAICCGMGGFLMRDIVDAGPEPLEFYVLQPQNGQKELRQYMVQKGYVIVLEIIVEDAGKLYTAFLAIREDCVEKYTGTPIQENVYAALPEESLLWSVGALLEQERPPLWKKYIDYLIYQRQCALDGMTDKLSHTDKYKELDAEVAFLCSLLENR
;
A
#
# COMPACT_ATOMS: atom_id res chain seq x y z
N ALA A 1 20.41 14.49 4.93
CA ALA A 1 19.59 15.04 3.84
C ALA A 1 20.13 16.42 3.39
N LYS A 2 20.23 17.43 4.28
CA LYS A 2 20.66 18.82 3.91
C LYS A 2 21.99 18.88 3.14
N GLU A 3 23.01 18.17 3.61
CA GLU A 3 24.32 18.13 2.93
C GLU A 3 24.22 17.52 1.51
N TYR A 4 23.41 16.47 1.35
CA TYR A 4 23.19 15.85 0.05
C TYR A 4 22.44 16.79 -0.91
N VAL A 5 21.39 17.46 -0.44
CA VAL A 5 20.64 18.46 -1.24
C VAL A 5 21.62 19.56 -1.71
N LYS A 6 22.45 20.08 -0.80
CA LYS A 6 23.47 21.09 -1.12
C LYS A 6 24.51 20.58 -2.13
N SER A 7 25.02 19.36 -1.97
CA SER A 7 25.99 18.77 -2.89
C SER A 7 25.45 18.58 -4.32
N ARG A 8 24.12 18.59 -4.49
CA ARG A 8 23.43 18.46 -5.77
C ARG A 8 22.89 19.79 -6.32
N GLY A 9 23.08 20.91 -5.61
CA GLY A 9 22.58 22.23 -6.01
C GLY A 9 21.05 22.30 -6.06
N LEU A 10 20.37 21.57 -5.14
CA LEU A 10 18.90 21.44 -5.14
C LEU A 10 18.24 22.29 -4.05
N GLU A 11 18.95 23.19 -3.37
CA GLU A 11 18.44 23.99 -2.25
C GLU A 11 17.25 24.86 -2.62
N SER A 12 17.13 25.27 -3.88
CA SER A 12 15.98 26.04 -4.37
C SER A 12 14.73 25.20 -4.65
N LYS A 13 14.87 23.86 -4.66
CA LYS A 13 13.77 22.90 -4.98
C LYS A 13 13.40 22.01 -3.82
N VAL A 14 14.30 21.86 -2.82
CA VAL A 14 14.13 20.91 -1.71
C VAL A 14 14.35 21.63 -0.40
N ASP A 15 13.30 21.75 0.39
CA ASP A 15 13.37 22.20 1.78
C ASP A 15 13.45 20.99 2.73
N CYS A 16 14.51 20.95 3.55
CA CYS A 16 14.72 19.88 4.52
C CYS A 16 14.27 20.33 5.90
N ARG A 17 13.15 19.80 6.37
CA ARG A 17 12.60 20.08 7.71
C ARG A 17 12.83 18.90 8.65
N LEU A 18 13.12 19.20 9.89
CA LEU A 18 13.12 18.21 10.99
C LEU A 18 11.78 18.27 11.68
N GLY A 19 11.11 17.12 11.78
CA GLY A 19 9.82 17.04 12.47
C GLY A 19 9.16 15.67 12.36
N ASP A 20 7.92 15.58 12.83
CA ASP A 20 7.14 14.36 12.89
C ASP A 20 6.13 14.31 11.74
N GLY A 21 6.51 13.64 10.65
CA GLY A 21 5.67 13.45 9.46
C GLY A 21 5.15 14.76 8.89
N LEU A 22 3.85 14.85 8.66
CA LEU A 22 3.19 16.02 8.08
C LEU A 22 2.89 17.16 9.06
N LYS A 23 3.15 16.97 10.36
CA LYS A 23 2.93 18.03 11.39
C LYS A 23 3.79 19.27 11.19
N VAL A 24 4.85 19.18 10.40
CA VAL A 24 5.75 20.30 10.10
C VAL A 24 5.36 21.09 8.85
N THR A 25 4.23 20.76 8.27
CA THR A 25 3.71 21.44 7.07
C THR A 25 2.51 22.32 7.43
N GLU A 26 2.26 23.32 6.61
CA GLU A 26 1.14 24.24 6.79
C GLU A 26 0.01 23.89 5.83
N LYS A 27 -1.20 24.35 6.16
CA LYS A 27 -2.37 24.18 5.30
C LYS A 27 -2.16 24.89 3.95
N GLY A 28 -2.44 24.19 2.84
CA GLY A 28 -2.25 24.69 1.47
C GLY A 28 -0.81 24.66 0.97
N GLU A 29 0.12 24.13 1.76
CA GLU A 29 1.54 24.05 1.38
C GLU A 29 1.82 22.88 0.42
N LEU A 30 1.15 21.75 0.61
CA LEU A 30 1.41 20.52 -0.12
C LEU A 30 0.20 20.09 -0.95
N ASN A 31 0.44 19.63 -2.17
CA ASN A 31 -0.57 18.93 -2.96
C ASN A 31 -0.62 17.44 -2.63
N GLY A 32 0.52 16.81 -2.36
CA GLY A 32 0.62 15.38 -2.07
C GLY A 32 1.83 15.01 -1.24
N ALA A 33 1.88 13.76 -0.81
CA ALA A 33 2.98 13.21 -0.04
C ALA A 33 3.39 11.81 -0.51
N ILE A 34 4.68 11.49 -0.36
CA ILE A 34 5.25 10.16 -0.61
C ILE A 34 5.75 9.60 0.72
N CYS A 35 5.17 8.49 1.16
CA CYS A 35 5.55 7.79 2.39
C CYS A 35 5.98 6.37 2.06
N CYS A 36 7.25 6.04 2.24
CA CYS A 36 7.82 4.73 1.91
C CYS A 36 8.62 4.16 3.07
N GLY A 37 8.68 2.80 3.16
CA GLY A 37 9.56 2.11 4.08
C GLY A 37 9.08 2.07 5.54
N MET A 38 7.81 2.34 5.81
CA MET A 38 7.21 2.35 7.13
C MET A 38 6.05 1.36 7.23
N GLY A 39 5.60 1.05 8.45
CA GLY A 39 4.39 0.25 8.64
C GLY A 39 3.11 1.02 8.28
N GLY A 40 2.10 0.31 7.75
CA GLY A 40 0.85 0.92 7.31
C GLY A 40 0.11 1.69 8.41
N PHE A 41 0.16 1.21 9.65
CA PHE A 41 -0.43 1.93 10.80
C PHE A 41 0.26 3.27 11.06
N LEU A 42 1.60 3.32 10.98
CA LEU A 42 2.34 4.56 11.12
C LEU A 42 2.05 5.53 9.95
N MET A 43 1.93 5.01 8.73
CA MET A 43 1.54 5.83 7.58
C MET A 43 0.16 6.45 7.75
N ARG A 44 -0.81 5.68 8.26
CA ARG A 44 -2.14 6.19 8.61
C ARG A 44 -2.06 7.34 9.62
N ASP A 45 -1.27 7.16 10.66
CA ASP A 45 -1.10 8.19 11.70
C ASP A 45 -0.42 9.45 11.13
N ILE A 46 0.50 9.33 10.17
CA ILE A 46 1.12 10.45 9.45
C ILE A 46 0.09 11.18 8.58
N VAL A 47 -0.77 10.44 7.87
CA VAL A 47 -1.85 11.02 7.06
C VAL A 47 -2.84 11.81 7.93
N ASP A 48 -3.25 11.23 9.07
CA ASP A 48 -4.17 11.90 10.02
C ASP A 48 -3.56 13.12 10.71
N ALA A 49 -2.24 13.13 10.89
CA ALA A 49 -1.54 14.23 11.57
C ALA A 49 -1.29 15.45 10.66
N GLY A 50 -1.57 15.34 9.35
CA GLY A 50 -1.44 16.45 8.41
C GLY A 50 -2.43 17.58 8.71
N PRO A 51 -2.09 18.84 8.36
CA PRO A 51 -2.93 20.01 8.62
C PRO A 51 -4.24 20.00 7.82
N GLU A 52 -4.28 19.21 6.74
CA GLU A 52 -5.44 19.01 5.89
C GLU A 52 -5.30 17.71 5.06
N PRO A 53 -6.40 17.16 4.51
CA PRO A 53 -6.33 16.08 3.52
C PRO A 53 -5.64 16.56 2.24
N LEU A 54 -4.53 15.90 1.86
CA LEU A 54 -3.83 16.21 0.62
C LEU A 54 -4.59 15.67 -0.60
N GLU A 55 -4.23 16.13 -1.79
CA GLU A 55 -4.86 15.68 -3.03
C GLU A 55 -4.47 14.25 -3.39
N PHE A 56 -3.24 13.83 -3.07
CA PHE A 56 -2.78 12.45 -3.31
C PHE A 56 -1.71 11.97 -2.32
N TYR A 57 -1.58 10.66 -2.21
CA TYR A 57 -0.51 9.97 -1.49
C TYR A 57 0.08 8.85 -2.34
N VAL A 58 1.41 8.74 -2.35
CA VAL A 58 2.13 7.54 -2.80
C VAL A 58 2.61 6.80 -1.56
N LEU A 59 2.13 5.58 -1.36
CA LEU A 59 2.34 4.82 -0.13
C LEU A 59 3.02 3.49 -0.43
N GLN A 60 4.14 3.21 0.27
CA GLN A 60 4.83 1.92 0.21
C GLN A 60 4.93 1.34 1.62
N PRO A 61 3.89 0.63 2.10
CA PRO A 61 3.89 0.00 3.42
C PRO A 61 4.72 -1.28 3.44
N GLN A 62 5.48 -1.50 4.53
CA GLN A 62 6.20 -2.75 4.75
C GLN A 62 5.33 -3.83 5.43
N ASN A 63 4.27 -3.44 6.09
CA ASN A 63 3.23 -4.28 6.70
C ASN A 63 1.94 -3.49 6.81
N GLY A 64 0.83 -4.14 7.22
CA GLY A 64 -0.46 -3.46 7.38
C GLY A 64 -1.05 -2.95 6.06
N GLN A 65 -0.81 -3.66 4.95
CA GLN A 65 -1.26 -3.27 3.61
C GLN A 65 -2.78 -3.24 3.52
N LYS A 66 -3.47 -4.24 4.09
CA LYS A 66 -4.93 -4.31 4.13
C LYS A 66 -5.51 -3.10 4.83
N GLU A 67 -5.08 -2.86 6.05
CA GLU A 67 -5.59 -1.81 6.91
C GLU A 67 -5.33 -0.41 6.32
N LEU A 68 -4.18 -0.23 5.69
CA LEU A 68 -3.85 1.05 5.05
C LEU A 68 -4.71 1.31 3.81
N ARG A 69 -4.92 0.31 2.94
CA ARG A 69 -5.81 0.45 1.78
C ARG A 69 -7.25 0.76 2.20
N GLN A 70 -7.78 -0.03 3.15
CA GLN A 70 -9.12 0.20 3.69
C GLN A 70 -9.26 1.61 4.28
N TYR A 71 -8.28 2.04 5.06
CA TYR A 71 -8.25 3.37 5.64
C TYR A 71 -8.26 4.47 4.56
N MET A 72 -7.45 4.37 3.51
CA MET A 72 -7.41 5.37 2.44
C MET A 72 -8.75 5.48 1.71
N VAL A 73 -9.37 4.33 1.40
CA VAL A 73 -10.68 4.29 0.74
C VAL A 73 -11.78 4.89 1.66
N GLN A 74 -11.77 4.55 2.95
CA GLN A 74 -12.70 5.12 3.93
C GLN A 74 -12.54 6.64 4.10
N LYS A 75 -11.35 7.18 3.87
CA LYS A 75 -11.06 8.63 3.87
C LYS A 75 -11.43 9.34 2.56
N GLY A 76 -12.03 8.65 1.59
CA GLY A 76 -12.45 9.22 0.32
C GLY A 76 -11.34 9.32 -0.72
N TYR A 77 -10.31 8.46 -0.61
CA TYR A 77 -9.28 8.31 -1.64
C TYR A 77 -9.60 7.12 -2.55
N VAL A 78 -9.29 7.29 -3.82
CA VAL A 78 -9.35 6.23 -4.83
C VAL A 78 -7.93 5.73 -5.07
N ILE A 79 -7.71 4.43 -4.92
CA ILE A 79 -6.45 3.80 -5.30
C ILE A 79 -6.50 3.60 -6.81
N VAL A 80 -5.69 4.38 -7.54
CA VAL A 80 -5.71 4.43 -9.02
C VAL A 80 -4.55 3.68 -9.67
N LEU A 81 -3.53 3.34 -8.91
CA LEU A 81 -2.36 2.61 -9.39
C LEU A 81 -1.77 1.77 -8.26
N GLU A 82 -1.39 0.56 -8.58
CA GLU A 82 -0.57 -0.29 -7.72
C GLU A 82 0.59 -0.88 -8.52
N ILE A 83 1.75 -0.96 -7.90
CA ILE A 83 2.95 -1.52 -8.53
C ILE A 83 3.63 -2.53 -7.61
N ILE A 84 4.33 -3.48 -8.23
CA ILE A 84 5.27 -4.37 -7.55
C ILE A 84 6.68 -3.97 -8.00
N VAL A 85 7.57 -3.77 -7.04
CA VAL A 85 8.97 -3.42 -7.28
C VAL A 85 9.86 -4.48 -6.64
N GLU A 86 10.90 -4.88 -7.35
CA GLU A 86 11.96 -5.73 -6.80
C GLU A 86 13.22 -4.89 -6.57
N ASP A 87 13.72 -4.91 -5.34
CA ASP A 87 15.00 -4.29 -4.97
C ASP A 87 15.80 -5.22 -4.06
N ALA A 88 17.07 -5.44 -4.41
CA ALA A 88 17.97 -6.34 -3.69
C ALA A 88 17.35 -7.72 -3.34
N GLY A 89 16.57 -8.28 -4.26
CA GLY A 89 15.91 -9.59 -4.11
C GLY A 89 14.67 -9.58 -3.20
N LYS A 90 14.22 -8.42 -2.75
CA LYS A 90 12.98 -8.25 -1.98
C LYS A 90 11.90 -7.62 -2.85
N LEU A 91 10.67 -8.07 -2.63
CA LEU A 91 9.49 -7.53 -3.31
C LEU A 91 8.78 -6.53 -2.42
N TYR A 92 8.41 -5.42 -3.00
CA TYR A 92 7.67 -4.34 -2.37
C TYR A 92 6.44 -4.01 -3.22
N THR A 93 5.36 -3.64 -2.56
CA THR A 93 4.19 -3.07 -3.24
C THR A 93 4.04 -1.61 -2.85
N ALA A 94 3.71 -0.77 -3.81
CA ALA A 94 3.35 0.62 -3.57
C ALA A 94 2.05 0.95 -4.31
N PHE A 95 1.32 1.94 -3.79
CA PHE A 95 0.09 2.39 -4.44
C PHE A 95 -0.04 3.91 -4.40
N LEU A 96 -0.73 4.44 -5.43
CA LEU A 96 -1.12 5.84 -5.53
C LEU A 96 -2.60 5.96 -5.16
N ALA A 97 -2.87 6.71 -4.11
CA ALA A 97 -4.21 7.06 -3.66
C ALA A 97 -4.46 8.54 -3.93
N ILE A 98 -5.49 8.87 -4.71
CA ILE A 98 -5.87 10.23 -5.07
C ILE A 98 -7.24 10.51 -4.45
N ARG A 99 -7.40 11.68 -3.84
CA ARG A 99 -8.69 12.11 -3.31
C ARG A 99 -9.72 12.15 -4.45
N GLU A 100 -10.91 11.64 -4.21
CA GLU A 100 -11.91 11.37 -5.24
C GLU A 100 -12.19 12.58 -6.16
N ASP A 101 -12.32 13.77 -5.58
CA ASP A 101 -12.54 15.04 -6.31
C ASP A 101 -11.33 15.52 -7.13
N CYS A 102 -10.17 14.91 -6.95
CA CYS A 102 -8.93 15.25 -7.64
C CYS A 102 -8.51 14.22 -8.70
N VAL A 103 -9.21 13.09 -8.85
CA VAL A 103 -8.80 12.01 -9.74
C VAL A 103 -8.65 12.50 -11.18
N GLU A 104 -9.64 13.19 -11.73
CA GLU A 104 -9.58 13.69 -13.11
C GLU A 104 -8.42 14.67 -13.33
N LYS A 105 -8.09 15.49 -12.33
CA LYS A 105 -6.94 16.42 -12.37
C LYS A 105 -5.61 15.70 -12.62
N TYR A 106 -5.42 14.52 -12.03
CA TYR A 106 -4.13 13.80 -12.07
C TYR A 106 -4.08 12.67 -13.10
N THR A 107 -5.24 12.09 -13.47
CA THR A 107 -5.31 10.98 -14.43
C THR A 107 -5.75 11.44 -15.83
N GLY A 108 -6.29 12.64 -15.95
CA GLY A 108 -6.89 13.16 -17.20
C GLY A 108 -8.24 12.53 -17.55
N THR A 109 -8.76 11.63 -16.72
CA THR A 109 -10.05 10.94 -16.94
C THR A 109 -10.84 10.90 -15.63
N PRO A 110 -12.18 11.02 -15.68
CA PRO A 110 -13.00 10.79 -14.50
C PRO A 110 -12.91 9.31 -14.05
N ILE A 111 -13.27 9.08 -12.81
CA ILE A 111 -13.31 7.71 -12.25
C ILE A 111 -14.34 6.91 -13.05
N GLN A 112 -13.89 5.86 -13.73
CA GLN A 112 -14.78 4.94 -14.45
C GLN A 112 -15.24 3.81 -13.55
N GLU A 113 -14.32 3.23 -12.78
CA GLU A 113 -14.58 2.13 -11.86
C GLU A 113 -13.63 2.22 -10.67
N ASN A 114 -14.17 2.10 -9.46
CA ASN A 114 -13.38 2.01 -8.25
C ASN A 114 -13.46 0.57 -7.73
N VAL A 115 -12.49 -0.25 -8.11
CA VAL A 115 -12.41 -1.68 -7.75
C VAL A 115 -12.53 -1.88 -6.25
N TYR A 116 -11.93 -1.00 -5.46
CA TYR A 116 -11.93 -1.09 -4.01
C TYR A 116 -13.27 -0.70 -3.37
N ALA A 117 -14.08 0.14 -4.01
CA ALA A 117 -15.38 0.54 -3.46
C ALA A 117 -16.40 -0.60 -3.42
N ALA A 118 -16.28 -1.57 -4.34
CA ALA A 118 -17.15 -2.74 -4.40
C ALA A 118 -16.59 -3.96 -3.64
N LEU A 119 -15.38 -3.85 -3.08
CA LEU A 119 -14.69 -4.98 -2.47
C LEU A 119 -15.22 -5.24 -1.05
N PRO A 120 -15.69 -6.48 -0.73
CA PRO A 120 -16.09 -6.83 0.64
C PRO A 120 -14.96 -6.57 1.65
N GLU A 121 -15.30 -6.17 2.86
CA GLU A 121 -14.33 -5.80 3.91
C GLU A 121 -13.38 -6.96 4.25
N GLU A 122 -13.88 -8.20 4.22
CA GLU A 122 -13.13 -9.41 4.53
C GLU A 122 -12.30 -9.93 3.36
N SER A 123 -12.40 -9.34 2.17
CA SER A 123 -11.68 -9.81 0.99
C SER A 123 -10.17 -9.80 1.21
N LEU A 124 -9.53 -10.90 0.83
CA LEU A 124 -8.06 -11.02 0.87
C LEU A 124 -7.37 -10.13 -0.16
N LEU A 125 -8.10 -9.63 -1.16
CA LEU A 125 -7.57 -8.67 -2.13
C LEU A 125 -7.15 -7.33 -1.48
N TRP A 126 -7.69 -6.98 -0.32
CA TRP A 126 -7.17 -5.85 0.47
C TRP A 126 -5.70 -6.05 0.88
N SER A 127 -5.29 -7.28 1.16
CA SER A 127 -3.89 -7.61 1.51
C SER A 127 -3.00 -7.71 0.28
N VAL A 128 -3.51 -8.28 -0.79
CA VAL A 128 -2.76 -8.56 -2.03
C VAL A 128 -2.62 -7.33 -2.92
N GLY A 129 -3.71 -6.59 -3.10
CA GLY A 129 -3.86 -5.49 -4.05
C GLY A 129 -4.85 -5.88 -5.16
N ALA A 130 -6.03 -5.27 -5.19
CA ALA A 130 -7.07 -5.59 -6.15
C ALA A 130 -6.71 -5.15 -7.58
N LEU A 131 -6.02 -4.01 -7.74
CA LEU A 131 -5.51 -3.59 -9.05
C LEU A 131 -4.33 -4.48 -9.51
N LEU A 132 -3.49 -4.94 -8.59
CA LEU A 132 -2.43 -5.90 -8.93
C LEU A 132 -3.00 -7.23 -9.43
N GLU A 133 -4.10 -7.70 -8.84
CA GLU A 133 -4.79 -8.91 -9.30
C GLU A 133 -5.39 -8.72 -10.68
N GLN A 134 -6.02 -7.58 -10.92
CA GLN A 134 -6.67 -7.24 -12.19
C GLN A 134 -5.64 -7.09 -13.32
N GLU A 135 -4.55 -6.37 -13.08
CA GLU A 135 -3.54 -6.03 -14.10
C GLU A 135 -2.47 -7.11 -14.30
N ARG A 136 -2.18 -7.89 -13.25
CA ARG A 136 -1.16 -8.96 -13.24
C ARG A 136 0.17 -8.53 -13.87
N PRO A 137 0.88 -7.54 -13.29
CA PRO A 137 2.13 -7.03 -13.83
C PRO A 137 3.21 -8.13 -13.91
N PRO A 138 4.33 -7.93 -14.62
CA PRO A 138 5.35 -8.96 -14.83
C PRO A 138 5.86 -9.65 -13.57
N LEU A 139 5.88 -8.95 -12.42
CA LEU A 139 6.29 -9.52 -11.13
C LEU A 139 5.15 -10.20 -10.36
N TRP A 140 3.92 -10.24 -10.90
CA TRP A 140 2.75 -10.77 -10.23
C TRP A 140 2.95 -12.19 -9.70
N LYS A 141 3.35 -13.12 -10.59
CA LYS A 141 3.58 -14.52 -10.18
C LYS A 141 4.59 -14.63 -9.04
N LYS A 142 5.74 -13.94 -9.18
CA LYS A 142 6.79 -13.95 -8.17
C LYS A 142 6.31 -13.38 -6.83
N TYR A 143 5.46 -12.35 -6.88
CA TYR A 143 4.86 -11.74 -5.71
C TYR A 143 3.88 -12.69 -5.01
N ILE A 144 3.00 -13.36 -5.75
CA ILE A 144 2.07 -14.33 -5.14
C ILE A 144 2.82 -15.53 -4.58
N ASP A 145 3.81 -16.09 -5.30
CA ASP A 145 4.67 -17.17 -4.79
C ASP A 145 5.36 -16.76 -3.47
N TYR A 146 5.84 -15.52 -3.38
CA TYR A 146 6.43 -14.98 -2.15
C TYR A 146 5.42 -14.88 -1.00
N LEU A 147 4.20 -14.43 -1.27
CA LEU A 147 3.14 -14.36 -0.27
C LEU A 147 2.74 -15.76 0.24
N ILE A 148 2.64 -16.75 -0.66
CA ILE A 148 2.38 -18.15 -0.32
C ILE A 148 3.50 -18.68 0.60
N TYR A 149 4.75 -18.49 0.19
CA TYR A 149 5.90 -18.91 0.98
C TYR A 149 5.89 -18.34 2.40
N GLN A 150 5.59 -17.05 2.56
CA GLN A 150 5.50 -16.43 3.89
C GLN A 150 4.43 -17.06 4.78
N ARG A 151 3.22 -17.36 4.22
CA ARG A 151 2.12 -18.00 4.96
C ARG A 151 2.48 -19.45 5.30
N GLN A 152 3.08 -20.16 4.35
CA GLN A 152 3.51 -21.53 4.58
C GLN A 152 4.55 -21.62 5.70
N CYS A 153 5.55 -20.74 5.71
CA CYS A 153 6.52 -20.68 6.81
C CYS A 153 5.85 -20.42 8.16
N ALA A 154 4.79 -19.59 8.18
CA ALA A 154 4.05 -19.35 9.41
C ALA A 154 3.24 -20.59 9.86
N LEU A 155 2.62 -21.30 8.92
CA LEU A 155 1.90 -22.56 9.18
C LEU A 155 2.86 -23.65 9.68
N ASP A 156 4.01 -23.82 9.02
CA ASP A 156 5.05 -24.80 9.38
C ASP A 156 5.64 -24.53 10.79
N GLY A 157 5.67 -23.27 11.21
CA GLY A 157 6.07 -22.85 12.54
C GLY A 157 5.01 -23.13 13.63
N MET A 158 3.77 -23.42 13.23
CA MET A 158 2.69 -23.78 14.16
C MET A 158 2.75 -25.28 14.46
N THR A 159 2.75 -25.63 15.75
CA THR A 159 2.75 -27.04 16.16
C THR A 159 1.38 -27.68 15.89
N ASP A 160 1.34 -29.02 15.82
CA ASP A 160 0.09 -29.79 15.65
C ASP A 160 -1.00 -29.40 16.67
N LYS A 161 -0.59 -28.94 17.86
CA LYS A 161 -1.50 -28.45 18.90
C LYS A 161 -2.22 -27.16 18.52
N LEU A 162 -1.73 -26.42 17.55
CA LEU A 162 -2.30 -25.15 17.07
C LEU A 162 -3.11 -25.32 15.78
N SER A 163 -3.08 -26.50 15.13
CA SER A 163 -3.76 -26.76 13.86
C SER A 163 -5.30 -26.60 13.91
N HIS A 164 -5.89 -26.65 15.10
CA HIS A 164 -7.33 -26.45 15.30
C HIS A 164 -7.72 -25.01 15.61
N THR A 165 -6.74 -24.10 15.76
CA THR A 165 -7.00 -22.69 16.08
C THR A 165 -7.56 -21.93 14.87
N ASP A 166 -8.32 -20.88 15.14
CA ASP A 166 -8.87 -20.03 14.08
C ASP A 166 -7.75 -19.37 13.27
N LYS A 167 -6.65 -19.01 13.93
CA LYS A 167 -5.48 -18.43 13.24
C LYS A 167 -4.85 -19.39 12.22
N TYR A 168 -4.78 -20.68 12.54
CA TYR A 168 -4.29 -21.69 11.58
C TYR A 168 -5.21 -21.78 10.36
N LYS A 169 -6.53 -21.86 10.60
CA LYS A 169 -7.54 -21.95 9.54
C LYS A 169 -7.55 -20.71 8.64
N GLU A 170 -7.37 -19.52 9.21
CA GLU A 170 -7.23 -18.28 8.46
C GLU A 170 -6.03 -18.31 7.53
N LEU A 171 -4.84 -18.69 8.04
CA LEU A 171 -3.63 -18.78 7.23
C LEU A 171 -3.74 -19.84 6.13
N ASP A 172 -4.33 -20.99 6.43
CA ASP A 172 -4.57 -22.06 5.45
C ASP A 172 -5.51 -21.59 4.34
N ALA A 173 -6.60 -20.91 4.70
CA ALA A 173 -7.51 -20.30 3.74
C ALA A 173 -6.83 -19.20 2.90
N GLU A 174 -5.94 -18.38 3.49
CA GLU A 174 -5.14 -17.41 2.75
C GLU A 174 -4.23 -18.09 1.72
N VAL A 175 -3.56 -19.21 2.07
CA VAL A 175 -2.74 -19.98 1.14
C VAL A 175 -3.58 -20.52 -0.01
N ALA A 176 -4.72 -21.14 0.28
CA ALA A 176 -5.62 -21.67 -0.74
C ALA A 176 -6.10 -20.58 -1.71
N PHE A 177 -6.46 -19.41 -1.18
CA PHE A 177 -6.84 -18.26 -2.00
C PHE A 177 -5.69 -17.78 -2.88
N LEU A 178 -4.48 -17.61 -2.34
CA LEU A 178 -3.30 -17.18 -3.09
C LEU A 178 -2.95 -18.16 -4.22
N CYS A 179 -3.06 -19.47 -3.97
CA CYS A 179 -2.87 -20.50 -5.00
C CYS A 179 -3.90 -20.33 -6.13
N SER A 180 -5.17 -20.10 -5.79
CA SER A 180 -6.22 -19.90 -6.80
C SER A 180 -5.97 -18.69 -7.72
N LEU A 181 -5.28 -17.64 -7.23
CA LEU A 181 -4.89 -16.48 -8.04
C LEU A 181 -3.85 -16.80 -9.12
N LEU A 182 -3.09 -17.89 -8.98
CA LEU A 182 -2.13 -18.37 -9.98
C LEU A 182 -2.76 -19.29 -11.02
N GLU A 183 -3.84 -19.99 -10.66
CA GLU A 183 -4.51 -20.97 -11.53
C GLU A 183 -5.50 -20.32 -12.52
N ASN A 184 -6.16 -19.24 -12.08
CA ASN A 184 -7.14 -18.52 -12.90
C ASN A 184 -6.43 -17.63 -13.94
N ARG A 185 -6.33 -18.14 -15.18
CA ARG A 185 -5.89 -17.41 -16.37
C ARG A 185 -7.07 -17.03 -17.23
#